data_b76cfdb105f7206a77ed8ff8d89f3d3a
#
_entry.id   b76cfdb105f7206a77ed8ff8d89f3d3a
#
_cell.length_a   1.000
_cell.length_b   1.000
_cell.length_c   1.000
_cell.angle_alpha   90.00
_cell.angle_beta   90.00
_cell.angle_gamma   90.00
#
_symmetry.space_group_name_H-M   'P 1'
#
loop_
_entity.id
_entity.type
_entity.pdbx_description
1 polymer ?
#
loop_
_entity_poly.entity_id
_entity_poly.type
_entity_poly.pdbx_seq_one_letter_code
_entity_poly.pdbx_strand_id
1 'polypeptide(L)'
;MFESRQEHHFIEAVSPLLFLPDMDKLQILLTNDDGIRSPGLWAAAASLGALGRVTVAAPKEQSSGFGRSLPNTSSGIIHDEKLQVNGQEWTVHAVSGSPAQSVQHAVLEIMPQKPALVVSGINYGENVGFGITISGTVGAAMEAASMNIPALAVSLEATPKYHFSYSKDMDFSAAAYFTAFFGRLLLEKKLPDDVHVLKVDVPSDATEQTPWQVTRLSRQRYYEPIPAQRTSWDLAGPMTYKEAVVLDGEDENSDVYVIRKKRMVSVTPISLDMTSRVELSDLENRLRE
;
A
#
# COMPACT_ATOMS: atom_id res chain seq x y z
N MET A 1 -41.19 24.95 -20.57
CA MET A 1 -41.39 24.62 -19.16
C MET A 1 -41.23 23.11 -19.05
N PHE A 2 -39.98 22.63 -18.86
CA PHE A 2 -39.69 21.22 -18.66
C PHE A 2 -38.93 21.14 -17.33
N GLU A 3 -39.59 20.61 -16.33
CA GLU A 3 -38.97 20.27 -15.05
C GLU A 3 -38.15 18.99 -15.18
N SER A 4 -36.86 19.07 -14.92
CA SER A 4 -35.97 17.92 -14.76
C SER A 4 -36.10 17.40 -13.32
N ARG A 5 -36.68 16.23 -13.15
CA ARG A 5 -36.64 15.47 -11.91
C ARG A 5 -35.23 14.89 -11.74
N GLN A 6 -34.52 15.33 -10.72
CA GLN A 6 -33.36 14.62 -10.17
C GLN A 6 -33.87 13.42 -9.37
N GLU A 7 -33.58 12.22 -9.86
CA GLU A 7 -33.78 10.99 -9.10
C GLU A 7 -32.57 10.80 -8.17
N HIS A 8 -32.84 10.94 -6.87
CA HIS A 8 -31.93 10.50 -5.82
C HIS A 8 -31.96 8.98 -5.76
N HIS A 9 -30.90 8.33 -6.24
CA HIS A 9 -30.69 6.91 -5.97
C HIS A 9 -30.31 6.75 -4.49
N PHE A 10 -31.27 6.29 -3.71
CA PHE A 10 -31.02 5.69 -2.41
C PHE A 10 -30.20 4.42 -2.62
N ILE A 11 -29.05 4.34 -1.95
CA ILE A 11 -28.26 3.12 -1.86
C ILE A 11 -29.08 2.14 -1.01
N GLU A 12 -29.67 1.15 -1.66
CA GLU A 12 -30.31 0.03 -0.98
C GLU A 12 -29.31 -0.70 -0.10
N ALA A 13 -29.76 -1.01 1.10
CA ALA A 13 -29.05 -1.77 2.10
C ALA A 13 -28.55 -3.08 1.50
N VAL A 14 -27.26 -3.34 1.68
CA VAL A 14 -26.55 -4.55 1.25
C VAL A 14 -27.29 -5.77 1.79
N SER A 15 -27.83 -6.54 0.88
CA SER A 15 -28.54 -7.81 1.11
C SER A 15 -27.59 -8.92 1.60
N PRO A 16 -28.09 -9.97 2.24
CA PRO A 16 -27.32 -10.77 3.20
C PRO A 16 -26.32 -11.73 2.55
N LEU A 17 -25.22 -11.93 3.26
CA LEU A 17 -24.33 -13.10 3.30
C LEU A 17 -24.58 -14.17 2.20
N LEU A 18 -24.10 -13.91 0.99
CA LEU A 18 -23.91 -14.93 -0.02
C LEU A 18 -22.57 -15.64 0.29
N PHE A 19 -22.65 -16.88 0.69
CA PHE A 19 -21.60 -17.89 0.77
C PHE A 19 -20.16 -17.35 0.63
N LEU A 20 -19.62 -16.79 1.71
CA LEU A 20 -18.18 -16.66 1.85
C LEU A 20 -17.61 -18.09 1.96
N PRO A 21 -16.58 -18.45 1.20
CA PRO A 21 -15.86 -19.68 1.46
C PRO A 21 -15.44 -19.66 2.92
N ASP A 22 -15.38 -20.84 3.55
CA ASP A 22 -15.02 -21.07 4.94
C ASP A 22 -13.87 -20.11 5.33
N MET A 23 -14.19 -18.99 6.00
CA MET A 23 -13.26 -17.87 6.27
C MET A 23 -12.06 -18.36 7.08
N ASP A 24 -12.21 -19.42 7.87
CA ASP A 24 -11.13 -20.05 8.62
C ASP A 24 -10.06 -20.69 7.70
N LYS A 25 -10.37 -20.85 6.40
CA LYS A 25 -9.45 -21.45 5.41
C LYS A 25 -8.75 -20.45 4.52
N LEU A 26 -9.22 -19.21 4.42
CA LEU A 26 -8.55 -18.19 3.61
C LEU A 26 -7.23 -17.78 4.27
N GLN A 27 -6.13 -17.93 3.52
CA GLN A 27 -4.80 -17.50 3.98
C GLN A 27 -4.55 -16.08 3.49
N ILE A 28 -4.17 -15.19 4.39
CA ILE A 28 -3.80 -13.80 4.10
C ILE A 28 -2.35 -13.61 4.53
N LEU A 29 -1.51 -13.14 3.63
CA LEU A 29 -0.18 -12.69 3.99
C LEU A 29 -0.22 -11.20 4.31
N LEU A 30 0.32 -10.82 5.45
CA LEU A 30 0.53 -9.43 5.85
C LEU A 30 2.02 -9.12 5.92
N THR A 31 2.44 -8.05 5.27
CA THR A 31 3.80 -7.52 5.26
C THR A 31 3.79 -5.99 5.32
N ASN A 32 4.94 -5.35 5.34
CA ASN A 32 5.15 -3.90 5.24
C ASN A 32 6.61 -3.59 4.87
N ASP A 33 6.99 -2.30 4.90
CA ASP A 33 8.38 -1.83 4.82
C ASP A 33 8.85 -1.09 6.08
N ASP A 34 7.95 -0.80 7.01
CA ASP A 34 8.31 -0.21 8.32
C ASP A 34 8.92 -1.22 9.30
N GLY A 35 8.85 -2.51 8.98
CA GLY A 35 9.38 -3.59 9.80
C GLY A 35 8.35 -4.27 10.71
N ILE A 36 8.74 -5.44 11.20
CA ILE A 36 7.85 -6.38 11.93
C ILE A 36 7.24 -5.80 13.22
N ARG A 37 7.81 -4.74 13.77
CA ARG A 37 7.35 -4.11 15.01
C ARG A 37 6.49 -2.87 14.80
N SER A 38 6.21 -2.51 13.56
CA SER A 38 5.43 -1.32 13.21
C SER A 38 3.99 -1.38 13.77
N PRO A 39 3.53 -0.35 14.51
CA PRO A 39 2.13 -0.27 14.93
C PRO A 39 1.12 -0.34 13.79
N GLY A 40 1.43 0.22 12.62
CA GLY A 40 0.57 0.13 11.43
C GLY A 40 0.38 -1.30 10.93
N LEU A 41 1.44 -2.13 10.94
CA LEU A 41 1.35 -3.56 10.62
C LEU A 41 0.37 -4.28 11.56
N TRP A 42 0.43 -3.95 12.85
CA TRP A 42 -0.41 -4.59 13.86
C TRP A 42 -1.86 -4.13 13.83
N ALA A 43 -2.10 -2.88 13.45
CA ALA A 43 -3.46 -2.40 13.20
C ALA A 43 -4.10 -3.14 12.01
N ALA A 44 -3.33 -3.35 10.93
CA ALA A 44 -3.77 -4.18 9.80
C ALA A 44 -4.03 -5.64 10.22
N ALA A 45 -3.11 -6.26 11.00
CA ALA A 45 -3.27 -7.64 11.46
C ALA A 45 -4.59 -7.85 12.22
N ALA A 46 -4.90 -6.93 13.13
CA ALA A 46 -6.13 -6.98 13.92
C ALA A 46 -7.39 -6.91 13.04
N SER A 47 -7.40 -6.02 12.04
CA SER A 47 -8.56 -5.84 11.16
C SER A 47 -8.75 -7.00 10.17
N LEU A 48 -7.65 -7.57 9.66
CA LEU A 48 -7.67 -8.67 8.70
C LEU A 48 -8.05 -10.01 9.31
N GLY A 49 -7.90 -10.19 10.62
CA GLY A 49 -8.28 -11.42 11.34
C GLY A 49 -9.75 -11.80 11.17
N ALA A 50 -10.63 -10.83 10.88
CA ALA A 50 -12.03 -11.08 10.55
C ALA A 50 -12.26 -11.63 9.14
N LEU A 51 -11.26 -11.57 8.25
CA LEU A 51 -11.35 -12.01 6.85
C LEU A 51 -10.72 -13.39 6.61
N GLY A 52 -9.85 -13.84 7.49
CA GLY A 52 -9.16 -15.12 7.33
C GLY A 52 -7.98 -15.28 8.29
N ARG A 53 -7.21 -16.35 8.09
CA ARG A 53 -6.00 -16.61 8.84
C ARG A 53 -4.86 -15.73 8.33
N VAL A 54 -4.35 -14.84 9.20
CA VAL A 54 -3.28 -13.93 8.88
C VAL A 54 -1.93 -14.54 9.25
N THR A 55 -1.04 -14.65 8.26
CA THR A 55 0.39 -14.90 8.46
C THR A 55 1.14 -13.59 8.32
N VAL A 56 1.94 -13.23 9.32
CA VAL A 56 2.74 -12.01 9.32
C VAL A 56 4.18 -12.34 9.00
N ALA A 57 4.66 -11.84 7.86
CA ALA A 57 6.07 -11.95 7.46
C ALA A 57 6.51 -10.60 6.88
N ALA A 58 7.46 -9.94 7.52
CA ALA A 58 7.88 -8.59 7.18
C ALA A 58 9.39 -8.40 7.43
N PRO A 59 10.00 -7.36 6.87
CA PRO A 59 11.39 -7.05 7.17
C PRO A 59 11.62 -6.92 8.67
N LYS A 60 12.73 -7.44 9.13
CA LYS A 60 13.14 -7.33 10.54
C LYS A 60 13.31 -5.87 10.95
N GLU A 61 13.88 -5.07 10.06
CA GLU A 61 14.15 -3.65 10.25
C GLU A 61 13.42 -2.81 9.20
N GLN A 62 13.26 -1.51 9.45
CA GLN A 62 12.66 -0.59 8.50
C GLN A 62 13.44 -0.58 7.17
N SER A 63 12.73 -0.66 6.06
CA SER A 63 13.25 -0.76 4.70
C SER A 63 12.61 0.29 3.77
N SER A 64 12.44 1.52 4.28
CA SER A 64 11.88 2.64 3.50
C SER A 64 12.76 2.97 2.29
N GLY A 65 12.13 3.24 1.15
CA GLY A 65 12.84 3.59 -0.09
C GLY A 65 13.39 2.40 -0.88
N PHE A 66 13.13 1.16 -0.47
CA PHE A 66 13.61 -0.03 -1.17
C PHE A 66 12.83 -0.34 -2.46
N GLY A 67 11.63 0.21 -2.64
CA GLY A 67 10.79 -0.13 -3.77
C GLY A 67 10.53 -1.64 -3.84
N ARG A 68 10.46 -2.18 -5.05
CA ARG A 68 10.36 -3.63 -5.31
C ARG A 68 11.75 -4.27 -5.50
N SER A 69 12.74 -3.89 -4.72
CA SER A 69 14.10 -4.42 -4.89
C SER A 69 14.27 -5.82 -4.29
N LEU A 70 15.12 -6.60 -4.94
CA LEU A 70 15.52 -7.94 -4.53
C LEU A 70 17.04 -7.98 -4.37
N PRO A 71 17.63 -7.33 -3.35
CA PRO A 71 19.07 -7.23 -3.19
C PRO A 71 19.68 -8.60 -2.91
N ASN A 72 20.68 -8.99 -3.74
CA ASN A 72 21.41 -10.24 -3.59
C ASN A 72 22.36 -10.27 -2.38
N THR A 73 22.52 -9.14 -1.71
CA THR A 73 23.31 -9.00 -0.47
C THR A 73 22.50 -9.29 0.80
N SER A 74 21.18 -9.46 0.69
CA SER A 74 20.35 -9.87 1.82
C SER A 74 20.69 -11.30 2.24
N SER A 75 20.73 -11.54 3.55
CA SER A 75 21.01 -12.89 4.06
C SER A 75 19.83 -13.85 3.90
N GLY A 76 18.61 -13.33 3.76
CA GLY A 76 17.39 -14.12 3.69
C GLY A 76 17.07 -14.89 4.98
N ILE A 77 17.74 -14.60 6.10
CA ILE A 77 17.47 -15.28 7.37
C ILE A 77 16.07 -14.93 7.85
N ILE A 78 15.29 -15.94 8.20
CA ILE A 78 13.96 -15.81 8.78
C ILE A 78 14.05 -16.12 10.26
N HIS A 79 13.62 -15.16 11.07
CA HIS A 79 13.55 -15.33 12.53
C HIS A 79 12.07 -15.46 12.94
N ASP A 80 11.71 -16.61 13.51
CA ASP A 80 10.43 -16.77 14.14
C ASP A 80 10.44 -16.06 15.50
N GLU A 81 9.55 -15.10 15.66
CA GLU A 81 9.40 -14.33 16.89
C GLU A 81 8.00 -14.50 17.45
N LYS A 82 7.89 -14.44 18.78
CA LYS A 82 6.61 -14.36 19.47
C LYS A 82 6.39 -12.94 19.98
N LEU A 83 5.35 -12.31 19.51
CA LEU A 83 5.00 -10.94 19.86
C LEU A 83 3.64 -10.92 20.57
N GLN A 84 3.55 -10.15 21.67
CA GLN A 84 2.29 -9.88 22.36
C GLN A 84 1.70 -8.59 21.81
N VAL A 85 0.55 -8.71 21.15
CA VAL A 85 -0.15 -7.55 20.58
C VAL A 85 -1.60 -7.59 21.01
N ASN A 86 -2.06 -6.55 21.68
CA ASN A 86 -3.44 -6.43 22.20
C ASN A 86 -3.90 -7.65 23.02
N GLY A 87 -2.99 -8.23 23.83
CA GLY A 87 -3.27 -9.40 24.67
C GLY A 87 -3.27 -10.74 23.94
N GLN A 88 -3.00 -10.77 22.65
CA GLN A 88 -2.87 -11.99 21.85
C GLN A 88 -1.40 -12.26 21.51
N GLU A 89 -0.97 -13.53 21.64
CA GLU A 89 0.34 -13.98 21.16
C GLU A 89 0.28 -14.28 19.65
N TRP A 90 1.22 -13.69 18.91
CA TRP A 90 1.42 -13.93 17.48
C TRP A 90 2.77 -14.59 17.25
N THR A 91 2.79 -15.65 16.45
CA THR A 91 4.03 -16.14 15.84
C THR A 91 4.22 -15.41 14.52
N VAL A 92 5.35 -14.74 14.36
CA VAL A 92 5.64 -13.88 13.21
C VAL A 92 7.03 -14.19 12.65
N HIS A 93 7.21 -13.85 11.39
CA HIS A 93 8.42 -14.16 10.64
C HIS A 93 9.15 -12.86 10.27
N ALA A 94 10.21 -12.54 11.02
CA ALA A 94 11.06 -11.39 10.76
C ALA A 94 12.13 -11.76 9.73
N VAL A 95 12.04 -11.19 8.54
CA VAL A 95 12.92 -11.51 7.40
C VAL A 95 14.06 -10.53 7.31
N SER A 96 15.30 -11.04 7.21
CA SER A 96 16.49 -10.24 6.93
C SER A 96 16.60 -9.99 5.42
N GLY A 97 15.72 -9.16 4.89
CA GLY A 97 15.57 -8.86 3.47
C GLY A 97 14.69 -7.65 3.22
N SER A 98 14.50 -7.32 1.95
CA SER A 98 13.58 -6.26 1.53
C SER A 98 12.10 -6.65 1.74
N PRO A 99 11.16 -5.69 1.66
CA PRO A 99 9.73 -5.99 1.66
C PRO A 99 9.31 -7.00 0.59
N ALA A 100 9.83 -6.84 -0.63
CA ALA A 100 9.57 -7.78 -1.73
C ALA A 100 10.12 -9.19 -1.43
N GLN A 101 11.35 -9.29 -0.87
CA GLN A 101 11.90 -10.58 -0.44
C GLN A 101 11.10 -11.20 0.70
N SER A 102 10.56 -10.41 1.61
CA SER A 102 9.67 -10.92 2.67
C SER A 102 8.43 -11.58 2.09
N VAL A 103 7.85 -11.03 1.01
CA VAL A 103 6.75 -11.67 0.28
C VAL A 103 7.20 -12.98 -0.35
N GLN A 104 8.37 -13.01 -1.03
CA GLN A 104 8.88 -14.24 -1.66
C GLN A 104 9.10 -15.35 -0.62
N HIS A 105 9.81 -15.07 0.46
CA HIS A 105 10.03 -16.03 1.55
C HIS A 105 8.72 -16.52 2.16
N ALA A 106 7.76 -15.59 2.37
CA ALA A 106 6.48 -15.97 2.93
C ALA A 106 5.71 -16.94 2.02
N VAL A 107 5.60 -16.61 0.73
CA VAL A 107 4.80 -17.40 -0.22
C VAL A 107 5.46 -18.72 -0.57
N LEU A 108 6.80 -18.76 -0.65
CA LEU A 108 7.53 -19.93 -1.15
C LEU A 108 7.97 -20.91 -0.05
N GLU A 109 8.18 -20.41 1.18
CA GLU A 109 8.84 -21.20 2.25
C GLU A 109 8.00 -21.27 3.54
N ILE A 110 7.30 -20.18 3.93
CA ILE A 110 6.65 -20.09 5.23
C ILE A 110 5.21 -20.62 5.17
N MET A 111 4.44 -20.16 4.17
CA MET A 111 3.02 -20.45 4.10
C MET A 111 2.78 -21.86 3.54
N PRO A 112 1.81 -22.62 4.13
CA PRO A 112 1.53 -23.99 3.67
C PRO A 112 0.86 -24.05 2.29
N GLN A 113 0.30 -22.93 1.85
CA GLN A 113 -0.34 -22.77 0.54
C GLN A 113 -0.31 -21.31 0.12
N LYS A 114 -0.47 -21.07 -1.18
CA LYS A 114 -0.53 -19.74 -1.77
C LYS A 114 -1.63 -18.90 -1.09
N PRO A 115 -1.34 -17.69 -0.61
CA PRO A 115 -2.35 -16.83 0.01
C PRO A 115 -3.41 -16.39 -1.01
N ALA A 116 -4.64 -16.20 -0.52
CA ALA A 116 -5.74 -15.63 -1.30
C ALA A 116 -5.61 -14.10 -1.45
N LEU A 117 -4.86 -13.47 -0.55
CA LEU A 117 -4.62 -12.03 -0.52
C LEU A 117 -3.26 -11.74 0.12
N VAL A 118 -2.53 -10.78 -0.44
CA VAL A 118 -1.39 -10.15 0.22
C VAL A 118 -1.73 -8.71 0.54
N VAL A 119 -1.52 -8.31 1.79
CA VAL A 119 -1.66 -6.93 2.23
C VAL A 119 -0.28 -6.43 2.66
N SER A 120 0.11 -5.26 2.13
CA SER A 120 1.31 -4.55 2.53
C SER A 120 0.93 -3.23 3.21
N GLY A 121 1.35 -3.04 4.44
CA GLY A 121 1.05 -1.83 5.24
C GLY A 121 0.62 -2.18 6.68
N ILE A 122 0.07 -1.21 7.41
CA ILE A 122 -0.24 0.18 7.02
C ILE A 122 1.02 1.01 7.18
N ASN A 123 1.43 1.66 6.11
CA ASN A 123 2.62 2.50 6.06
C ASN A 123 2.43 3.83 6.81
N TYR A 124 3.50 4.32 7.44
CA TYR A 124 3.59 5.69 7.94
C TYR A 124 3.94 6.65 6.82
N GLY A 125 2.97 7.40 6.35
CA GLY A 125 3.07 8.33 5.24
C GLY A 125 2.44 7.77 3.96
N GLU A 126 1.79 8.65 3.24
CA GLU A 126 1.13 8.35 1.98
C GLU A 126 2.12 7.99 0.88
N ASN A 127 1.74 7.05 0.03
CA ASN A 127 2.51 6.62 -1.13
C ASN A 127 1.83 7.13 -2.41
N VAL A 128 2.11 8.37 -2.82
CA VAL A 128 1.38 9.07 -3.89
C VAL A 128 2.28 9.48 -5.06
N GLY A 129 1.64 9.69 -6.20
CA GLY A 129 2.29 10.15 -7.42
C GLY A 129 3.45 9.25 -7.86
N PHE A 130 4.51 9.84 -8.37
CA PHE A 130 5.72 9.10 -8.79
C PHE A 130 6.47 8.41 -7.63
N GLY A 131 6.18 8.79 -6.37
CA GLY A 131 6.79 8.18 -5.19
C GLY A 131 6.53 6.69 -5.05
N ILE A 132 5.49 6.16 -5.68
CA ILE A 132 5.17 4.72 -5.61
C ILE A 132 6.30 3.81 -6.09
N THR A 133 7.15 4.28 -7.02
CA THR A 133 8.23 3.48 -7.59
C THR A 133 9.35 3.17 -6.61
N ILE A 134 9.48 3.97 -5.57
CA ILE A 134 10.46 3.77 -4.48
C ILE A 134 9.83 3.28 -3.18
N SER A 135 8.51 3.19 -3.10
CA SER A 135 7.79 2.69 -1.92
C SER A 135 8.02 1.20 -1.72
N GLY A 136 8.51 0.81 -0.55
CA GLY A 136 8.63 -0.59 -0.18
C GLY A 136 7.28 -1.24 0.05
N THR A 137 6.31 -0.49 0.60
CA THR A 137 4.91 -0.93 0.79
C THR A 137 4.27 -1.30 -0.55
N VAL A 138 4.34 -0.40 -1.55
CA VAL A 138 3.79 -0.67 -2.89
C VAL A 138 4.61 -1.76 -3.58
N GLY A 139 5.93 -1.75 -3.43
CA GLY A 139 6.83 -2.75 -4.00
C GLY A 139 6.56 -4.18 -3.54
N ALA A 140 6.25 -4.38 -2.25
CA ALA A 140 5.85 -5.68 -1.72
C ALA A 140 4.51 -6.15 -2.31
N ALA A 141 3.53 -5.25 -2.44
CA ALA A 141 2.26 -5.58 -3.09
C ALA A 141 2.44 -5.91 -4.57
N MET A 142 3.31 -5.18 -5.29
CA MET A 142 3.65 -5.48 -6.68
C MET A 142 4.37 -6.83 -6.82
N GLU A 143 5.20 -7.21 -5.84
CA GLU A 143 5.84 -8.53 -5.82
C GLU A 143 4.80 -9.64 -5.73
N ALA A 144 3.86 -9.52 -4.79
CA ALA A 144 2.75 -10.47 -4.66
C ALA A 144 1.90 -10.57 -5.95
N ALA A 145 1.58 -9.43 -6.55
CA ALA A 145 0.83 -9.36 -7.80
C ALA A 145 1.56 -10.06 -8.96
N SER A 146 2.89 -9.94 -9.03
CA SER A 146 3.69 -10.65 -10.04
C SER A 146 3.67 -12.17 -9.89
N MET A 147 3.33 -12.64 -8.70
CA MET A 147 3.09 -14.07 -8.42
C MET A 147 1.62 -14.46 -8.63
N ASN A 148 0.82 -13.60 -9.29
CA ASN A 148 -0.62 -13.77 -9.52
C ASN A 148 -1.40 -13.94 -8.20
N ILE A 149 -1.13 -13.10 -7.22
CA ILE A 149 -1.85 -13.04 -5.94
C ILE A 149 -2.52 -11.66 -5.86
N PRO A 150 -3.83 -11.57 -5.56
CA PRO A 150 -4.47 -10.30 -5.27
C PRO A 150 -3.70 -9.52 -4.21
N ALA A 151 -3.44 -8.23 -4.45
CA ALA A 151 -2.56 -7.46 -3.61
C ALA A 151 -3.13 -6.08 -3.26
N LEU A 152 -2.99 -5.71 -1.98
CA LEU A 152 -3.42 -4.45 -1.41
C LEU A 152 -2.23 -3.74 -0.77
N ALA A 153 -2.00 -2.48 -1.12
CA ALA A 153 -1.04 -1.62 -0.45
C ALA A 153 -1.79 -0.51 0.29
N VAL A 154 -1.56 -0.36 1.59
CA VAL A 154 -2.28 0.61 2.43
C VAL A 154 -1.31 1.55 3.12
N SER A 155 -1.61 2.85 3.08
CA SER A 155 -0.83 3.91 3.70
C SER A 155 -1.74 4.88 4.46
N LEU A 156 -1.25 5.39 5.59
CA LEU A 156 -1.87 6.46 6.35
C LEU A 156 -1.06 7.73 6.17
N GLU A 157 -1.71 8.82 5.75
CA GLU A 157 -1.07 10.13 5.67
C GLU A 157 -0.41 10.49 7.00
N ALA A 158 0.87 10.84 6.95
CA ALA A 158 1.63 11.21 8.13
C ALA A 158 2.61 12.35 7.81
N THR A 159 2.89 13.20 8.79
CA THR A 159 3.95 14.20 8.62
C THR A 159 5.33 13.52 8.58
N PRO A 160 6.32 14.07 7.86
CA PRO A 160 7.65 13.47 7.70
C PRO A 160 8.35 13.06 9.00
N LYS A 161 8.04 13.74 10.11
CA LYS A 161 8.61 13.42 11.44
C LYS A 161 8.26 12.01 11.93
N TYR A 162 7.16 11.41 11.40
CA TYR A 162 6.71 10.08 11.80
C TYR A 162 7.20 8.96 10.86
N HIS A 163 7.68 9.29 9.65
CA HIS A 163 8.07 8.31 8.64
C HIS A 163 9.17 7.34 9.08
N PHE A 164 9.99 7.73 10.06
CA PHE A 164 11.08 6.91 10.60
C PHE A 164 10.91 6.65 12.10
N SER A 165 9.67 6.60 12.57
CA SER A 165 9.38 6.38 13.97
C SER A 165 8.30 5.30 14.15
N TYR A 166 8.39 4.55 15.24
CA TYR A 166 7.30 3.70 15.71
C TYR A 166 6.39 4.47 16.67
N SER A 167 6.05 5.72 16.32
CA SER A 167 5.23 6.55 17.18
C SER A 167 3.88 5.90 17.44
N LYS A 168 3.49 5.85 18.70
CA LYS A 168 2.17 5.41 19.14
C LYS A 168 1.11 6.51 19.09
N ASP A 169 1.52 7.72 18.69
CA ASP A 169 0.62 8.89 18.62
C ASP A 169 -0.24 8.90 17.35
N MET A 170 0.04 7.98 16.40
CA MET A 170 -0.74 7.82 15.18
C MET A 170 -1.96 6.92 15.42
N ASP A 171 -3.12 7.41 15.05
CA ASP A 171 -4.35 6.63 15.04
C ASP A 171 -4.52 5.90 13.70
N PHE A 172 -4.40 4.58 13.71
CA PHE A 172 -4.55 3.71 12.55
C PHE A 172 -5.97 3.18 12.37
N SER A 173 -6.94 3.56 13.20
CA SER A 173 -8.28 2.93 13.20
C SER A 173 -8.99 3.04 11.86
N ALA A 174 -9.02 4.23 11.27
CA ALA A 174 -9.62 4.42 9.94
C ALA A 174 -8.89 3.63 8.85
N ALA A 175 -7.55 3.67 8.86
CA ALA A 175 -6.76 2.91 7.88
C ALA A 175 -6.92 1.39 8.05
N ALA A 176 -7.06 0.90 9.28
CA ALA A 176 -7.36 -0.50 9.57
C ALA A 176 -8.75 -0.91 9.06
N TYR A 177 -9.75 -0.05 9.26
CA TYR A 177 -11.08 -0.26 8.69
C TYR A 177 -11.02 -0.38 7.15
N PHE A 178 -10.38 0.56 6.46
CA PHE A 178 -10.25 0.52 5.01
C PHE A 178 -9.38 -0.64 4.52
N THR A 179 -8.40 -1.09 5.32
CA THR A 179 -7.64 -2.31 5.02
C THR A 179 -8.56 -3.53 4.97
N ALA A 180 -9.41 -3.72 5.96
CA ALA A 180 -10.38 -4.81 5.97
C ALA A 180 -11.44 -4.65 4.87
N PHE A 181 -11.94 -3.44 4.65
CA PHE A 181 -12.96 -3.15 3.62
C PHE A 181 -12.46 -3.51 2.22
N PHE A 182 -11.32 -2.98 1.80
CA PHE A 182 -10.75 -3.26 0.46
C PHE A 182 -10.17 -4.67 0.36
N GLY A 183 -9.63 -5.22 1.45
CA GLY A 183 -9.21 -6.61 1.53
C GLY A 183 -10.36 -7.58 1.24
N ARG A 184 -11.53 -7.34 1.82
CA ARG A 184 -12.75 -8.10 1.55
C ARG A 184 -13.16 -7.98 0.08
N LEU A 185 -13.19 -6.77 -0.47
CA LEU A 185 -13.54 -6.57 -1.89
C LEU A 185 -12.62 -7.35 -2.83
N LEU A 186 -11.32 -7.41 -2.55
CA LEU A 186 -10.36 -8.17 -3.35
C LEU A 186 -10.54 -9.69 -3.23
N LEU A 187 -11.06 -10.18 -2.10
CA LEU A 187 -11.39 -11.59 -1.92
C LEU A 187 -12.72 -11.98 -2.60
N GLU A 188 -13.66 -11.04 -2.69
CA GLU A 188 -15.01 -11.28 -3.22
C GLU A 188 -15.15 -10.97 -4.70
N LYS A 189 -14.35 -10.04 -5.24
CA LYS A 189 -14.52 -9.50 -6.59
C LYS A 189 -13.28 -9.73 -7.45
N LYS A 190 -13.52 -10.20 -8.68
CA LYS A 190 -12.49 -10.16 -9.72
C LYS A 190 -12.40 -8.72 -10.26
N LEU A 191 -11.21 -8.12 -10.16
CA LEU A 191 -10.90 -6.84 -10.80
C LEU A 191 -10.57 -7.04 -12.29
N PRO A 192 -10.58 -5.97 -13.10
CA PRO A 192 -10.07 -6.01 -14.46
C PRO A 192 -8.63 -6.55 -14.52
N ASP A 193 -8.27 -7.25 -15.58
CA ASP A 193 -7.00 -7.97 -15.68
C ASP A 193 -5.76 -7.05 -15.62
N ASP A 194 -5.90 -5.76 -15.96
CA ASP A 194 -4.82 -4.75 -15.84
C ASP A 194 -4.70 -4.13 -14.42
N VAL A 195 -5.58 -4.48 -13.49
CA VAL A 195 -5.51 -4.04 -12.09
C VAL A 195 -4.82 -5.10 -11.25
N HIS A 196 -3.52 -4.94 -11.07
CA HIS A 196 -2.66 -5.90 -10.37
C HIS A 196 -2.57 -5.63 -8.87
N VAL A 197 -2.57 -4.36 -8.46
CA VAL A 197 -2.53 -3.93 -7.06
C VAL A 197 -3.59 -2.85 -6.84
N LEU A 198 -4.29 -2.91 -5.73
CA LEU A 198 -5.08 -1.81 -5.23
C LEU A 198 -4.24 -1.04 -4.20
N LYS A 199 -3.94 0.23 -4.49
CA LYS A 199 -3.23 1.13 -3.57
C LYS A 199 -4.24 2.04 -2.89
N VAL A 200 -4.23 2.05 -1.56
CA VAL A 200 -5.16 2.82 -0.72
C VAL A 200 -4.37 3.74 0.18
N ASP A 201 -4.60 5.04 0.04
CA ASP A 201 -4.03 6.06 0.91
C ASP A 201 -5.14 6.75 1.70
N VAL A 202 -5.00 6.76 3.02
CA VAL A 202 -6.00 7.24 3.97
C VAL A 202 -5.55 8.57 4.56
N PRO A 203 -6.38 9.64 4.50
CA PRO A 203 -6.07 10.91 5.16
C PRO A 203 -5.91 10.74 6.67
N SER A 204 -5.06 11.57 7.28
CA SER A 204 -4.78 11.52 8.72
C SER A 204 -5.97 11.85 9.63
N ASP A 205 -6.98 12.56 9.10
CA ASP A 205 -8.22 12.92 9.77
C ASP A 205 -9.42 12.05 9.35
N ALA A 206 -9.16 10.95 8.63
CA ALA A 206 -10.20 10.04 8.18
C ALA A 206 -10.90 9.30 9.33
N THR A 207 -12.14 8.95 9.09
CA THR A 207 -12.95 8.05 9.90
C THR A 207 -13.47 6.91 9.02
N GLU A 208 -14.14 5.92 9.59
CA GLU A 208 -14.79 4.84 8.83
C GLU A 208 -15.85 5.35 7.83
N GLN A 209 -16.41 6.55 8.07
CA GLN A 209 -17.41 7.20 7.23
C GLN A 209 -16.80 8.10 6.14
N THR A 210 -15.48 8.28 6.15
CA THR A 210 -14.80 9.10 5.15
C THR A 210 -15.04 8.52 3.75
N PRO A 211 -15.52 9.31 2.78
CA PRO A 211 -15.74 8.83 1.43
C PRO A 211 -14.42 8.45 0.75
N TRP A 212 -14.50 7.56 -0.23
CA TRP A 212 -13.35 7.16 -1.04
C TRP A 212 -13.60 7.43 -2.53
N GLN A 213 -12.53 7.60 -3.28
CA GLN A 213 -12.56 7.85 -4.72
C GLN A 213 -11.49 7.00 -5.42
N VAL A 214 -11.86 6.43 -6.58
CA VAL A 214 -10.86 5.82 -7.49
C VAL A 214 -10.07 6.94 -8.15
N THR A 215 -8.74 6.83 -8.09
CA THR A 215 -7.83 7.91 -8.48
C THR A 215 -6.84 7.48 -9.53
N ARG A 216 -6.13 8.46 -10.07
CA ARG A 216 -4.92 8.28 -10.88
C ARG A 216 -3.70 8.73 -10.08
N LEU A 217 -2.54 8.21 -10.43
CA LEU A 217 -1.29 8.73 -9.89
C LEU A 217 -1.08 10.16 -10.36
N SER A 218 -0.76 11.05 -9.44
CA SER A 218 -0.27 12.38 -9.78
C SER A 218 0.98 12.27 -10.64
N ARG A 219 1.07 13.12 -11.66
CA ARG A 219 2.26 13.23 -12.53
C ARG A 219 3.30 14.19 -11.97
N GLN A 220 3.08 14.71 -10.79
CA GLN A 220 4.00 15.61 -10.11
C GLN A 220 4.84 14.86 -9.09
N ARG A 221 6.03 15.39 -8.81
CA ARG A 221 6.89 14.86 -7.77
C ARG A 221 6.43 15.40 -6.42
N TYR A 222 5.85 14.53 -5.60
CA TYR A 222 5.31 14.90 -4.31
C TYR A 222 6.40 15.05 -3.23
N TYR A 223 7.38 14.16 -3.17
CA TYR A 223 8.53 14.28 -2.28
C TYR A 223 9.73 14.84 -3.05
N GLU A 224 10.05 16.12 -2.79
CA GLU A 224 11.17 16.81 -3.41
C GLU A 224 12.45 16.59 -2.61
N PRO A 225 13.52 16.03 -3.21
CA PRO A 225 14.78 15.84 -2.51
C PRO A 225 15.45 17.19 -2.21
N ILE A 226 16.04 17.26 -1.04
CA ILE A 226 16.85 18.41 -0.60
C ILE A 226 18.31 17.98 -0.68
N PRO A 227 19.17 18.77 -1.35
CA PRO A 227 20.59 18.48 -1.41
C PRO A 227 21.23 18.40 -0.03
N ALA A 228 22.08 17.40 0.15
CA ALA A 228 22.88 17.32 1.36
C ALA A 228 23.85 18.51 1.46
N GLN A 229 23.87 19.17 2.60
CA GLN A 229 24.82 20.23 2.87
C GLN A 229 26.14 19.60 3.32
N ARG A 230 27.13 19.56 2.41
CA ARG A 230 28.49 19.08 2.70
C ARG A 230 29.51 19.98 2.03
N THR A 231 30.66 20.12 2.66
CA THR A 231 31.77 20.94 2.16
C THR A 231 32.77 20.12 1.35
N SER A 232 32.70 18.79 1.42
CA SER A 232 33.54 17.86 0.68
C SER A 232 32.77 16.58 0.37
N TRP A 233 33.12 15.88 -0.71
CA TRP A 233 32.43 14.67 -1.17
C TRP A 233 32.71 13.44 -0.28
N ASP A 234 33.75 13.43 0.49
CA ASP A 234 34.10 12.38 1.46
C ASP A 234 33.38 12.50 2.81
N LEU A 235 32.62 13.60 3.01
CA LEU A 235 31.78 13.77 4.19
C LEU A 235 30.42 13.12 4.00
N ALA A 236 29.88 12.52 5.06
CA ALA A 236 28.54 12.00 5.08
C ALA A 236 27.53 13.10 4.73
N GLY A 237 26.57 12.80 3.86
CA GLY A 237 25.57 13.75 3.41
C GLY A 237 24.29 13.03 3.02
N PRO A 238 23.48 12.56 3.99
CA PRO A 238 22.23 11.91 3.69
C PRO A 238 21.29 12.86 2.95
N MET A 239 20.62 12.35 1.93
CA MET A 239 19.58 13.09 1.23
C MET A 239 18.34 13.17 2.13
N THR A 240 17.75 14.34 2.20
CA THR A 240 16.47 14.58 2.85
C THR A 240 15.43 15.00 1.80
N TYR A 241 14.18 15.15 2.20
CA TYR A 241 13.12 15.60 1.31
C TYR A 241 12.13 16.50 2.06
N LYS A 242 11.37 17.25 1.29
CA LYS A 242 10.19 18.00 1.74
C LYS A 242 8.98 17.58 0.91
N GLU A 243 7.80 17.74 1.48
CA GLU A 243 6.55 17.60 0.72
C GLU A 243 6.39 18.78 -0.23
N ALA A 244 6.03 18.50 -1.47
CA ALA A 244 5.66 19.53 -2.42
C ALA A 244 4.30 20.12 -2.05
N VAL A 245 4.13 21.41 -2.31
CA VAL A 245 2.81 22.03 -2.26
C VAL A 245 1.99 21.50 -3.44
N VAL A 246 0.72 21.14 -3.20
CA VAL A 246 -0.20 20.78 -4.29
C VAL A 246 -0.35 21.98 -5.20
N LEU A 247 0.18 21.86 -6.43
CA LEU A 247 0.26 22.98 -7.38
C LEU A 247 -1.12 23.27 -7.97
N ASP A 248 -1.31 24.53 -8.39
CA ASP A 248 -2.46 24.92 -9.22
C ASP A 248 -2.42 24.12 -10.53
N GLY A 249 -3.56 23.54 -10.91
CA GLY A 249 -3.65 22.69 -12.11
C GLY A 249 -3.35 21.20 -11.87
N GLU A 250 -3.18 20.76 -10.63
CA GLU A 250 -3.19 19.33 -10.30
C GLU A 250 -4.53 18.69 -10.71
N ASP A 251 -4.48 17.50 -11.32
CA ASP A 251 -5.69 16.75 -11.69
C ASP A 251 -6.53 16.45 -10.45
N GLU A 252 -7.77 16.91 -10.42
CA GLU A 252 -8.71 16.68 -9.31
C GLU A 252 -9.00 15.20 -9.04
N ASN A 253 -8.65 14.32 -9.97
CA ASN A 253 -8.76 12.87 -9.83
C ASN A 253 -7.42 12.21 -9.48
N SER A 254 -6.37 13.01 -9.22
CA SER A 254 -5.10 12.46 -8.75
C SER A 254 -5.17 12.05 -7.28
N ASP A 255 -4.36 11.06 -6.92
CA ASP A 255 -4.22 10.59 -5.54
C ASP A 255 -3.79 11.73 -4.59
N VAL A 256 -2.85 12.58 -5.01
CA VAL A 256 -2.40 13.76 -4.25
C VAL A 256 -3.55 14.74 -4.00
N TYR A 257 -4.32 15.09 -5.04
CA TYR A 257 -5.43 16.04 -4.90
C TYR A 257 -6.53 15.49 -4.00
N VAL A 258 -6.89 14.21 -4.17
CA VAL A 258 -7.96 13.56 -3.40
C VAL A 258 -7.61 13.51 -1.91
N ILE A 259 -6.38 13.13 -1.56
CA ILE A 259 -5.94 13.12 -0.17
C ILE A 259 -5.82 14.53 0.41
N ARG A 260 -5.11 15.42 -0.30
CA ARG A 260 -4.70 16.72 0.28
C ARG A 260 -5.77 17.78 0.20
N LYS A 261 -6.63 17.78 -0.83
CA LYS A 261 -7.65 18.81 -1.05
C LYS A 261 -9.06 18.32 -0.72
N LYS A 262 -9.42 17.11 -1.19
CA LYS A 262 -10.76 16.58 -0.92
C LYS A 262 -10.87 15.91 0.45
N ARG A 263 -9.77 15.56 1.09
CA ARG A 263 -9.72 14.81 2.35
C ARG A 263 -10.54 13.52 2.27
N MET A 264 -10.41 12.80 1.15
CA MET A 264 -11.05 11.51 0.89
C MET A 264 -10.00 10.42 0.80
N VAL A 265 -10.41 9.17 1.03
CA VAL A 265 -9.55 8.02 0.83
C VAL A 265 -9.30 7.83 -0.67
N SER A 266 -8.04 7.80 -1.06
CA SER A 266 -7.61 7.61 -2.43
C SER A 266 -7.40 6.13 -2.72
N VAL A 267 -8.03 5.62 -3.78
CA VAL A 267 -7.94 4.23 -4.21
C VAL A 267 -7.40 4.18 -5.62
N THR A 268 -6.11 3.90 -5.77
CA THR A 268 -5.44 3.92 -7.06
C THR A 268 -5.20 2.50 -7.57
N PRO A 269 -5.79 2.09 -8.71
CA PRO A 269 -5.45 0.84 -9.37
C PRO A 269 -4.05 0.94 -10.00
N ILE A 270 -3.18 -0.02 -9.71
CA ILE A 270 -1.81 -0.08 -10.22
C ILE A 270 -1.66 -1.28 -11.14
N SER A 271 -1.14 -1.02 -12.34
CA SER A 271 -0.72 -2.04 -13.30
C SER A 271 0.77 -2.37 -13.13
N LEU A 272 1.13 -3.63 -13.35
CA LEU A 272 2.53 -4.05 -13.51
C LEU A 272 3.05 -3.76 -14.92
N ASP A 273 2.17 -3.51 -15.88
CA ASP A 273 2.56 -3.06 -17.20
C ASP A 273 2.94 -1.57 -17.17
N MET A 274 4.23 -1.31 -17.17
CA MET A 274 4.82 0.03 -17.20
C MET A 274 5.04 0.53 -18.62
N THR A 275 4.58 -0.17 -19.65
CA THR A 275 4.65 0.29 -21.02
C THR A 275 3.94 1.63 -21.16
N SER A 276 4.55 2.56 -21.87
CA SER A 276 3.92 3.86 -22.15
C SER A 276 2.60 3.68 -22.92
N ARG A 277 1.60 4.48 -22.57
CA ARG A 277 0.26 4.47 -23.21
C ARG A 277 0.20 5.25 -24.53
N VAL A 278 1.33 5.46 -25.20
CA VAL A 278 1.38 6.04 -26.53
C VAL A 278 1.10 4.99 -27.60
N GLU A 279 0.62 5.41 -28.76
CA GLU A 279 0.54 4.54 -29.92
C GLU A 279 1.95 4.16 -30.38
N LEU A 280 2.27 2.86 -30.34
CA LEU A 280 3.64 2.39 -30.60
C LEU A 280 4.07 2.65 -32.03
N SER A 281 3.16 2.56 -32.99
CA SER A 281 3.43 2.90 -34.41
C SER A 281 3.81 4.35 -34.60
N ASP A 282 3.16 5.28 -33.90
CA ASP A 282 3.49 6.70 -33.97
C ASP A 282 4.86 6.99 -33.38
N LEU A 283 5.18 6.33 -32.24
CA LEU A 283 6.49 6.43 -31.65
C LEU A 283 7.58 5.85 -32.57
N GLU A 284 7.33 4.67 -33.18
CA GLU A 284 8.26 4.03 -34.10
C GLU A 284 8.56 4.95 -35.30
N ASN A 285 7.53 5.55 -35.89
CA ASN A 285 7.70 6.51 -37.00
C ASN A 285 8.59 7.70 -36.61
N ARG A 286 8.32 8.30 -35.42
CA ARG A 286 9.15 9.42 -34.90
C ARG A 286 10.59 9.06 -34.62
N LEU A 287 10.86 7.80 -34.25
CA LEU A 287 12.23 7.33 -33.96
C LEU A 287 13.00 6.98 -35.25
N ARG A 288 12.31 6.79 -36.38
CA ARG A 288 12.91 6.52 -37.68
C ARG A 288 13.19 7.79 -38.51
N GLU A 289 12.59 8.92 -38.16
CA GLU A 289 12.88 10.26 -38.69
C GLU A 289 14.21 10.81 -38.16
#